data_88b3c972d84a300e60f464557ac3cd3a
#
_entry.id   88b3c972d84a300e60f464557ac3cd3a
#
_cell.length_a   1.000
_cell.length_b   1.000
_cell.length_c   1.000
_cell.angle_alpha   90.00
_cell.angle_beta   90.00
_cell.angle_gamma   90.00
#
_symmetry.space_group_name_H-M   'P 1'
#
loop_
_entity.id
_entity.type
_entity.pdbx_description
1 polymer ?
#
loop_
_entity_poly.entity_id
_entity_poly.type
_entity_poly.pdbx_seq_one_letter_code
_entity_poly.pdbx_strand_id
1 'polypeptide(L)'
;TIHMLRRNLNVNFLVFNNQIYGLTKGQYSPTSEVNKITKSSPQGSIDHPFNPAALALGADATFVGRTMDRDPKHMQTMIARAEQHQGTSFLEIYQNCNIFNDGAFEVFTEKSTKQVHGLYVEQGKPLTFGANGEKGIRFDGIRPEVVEIGSKYSADDMWIHDEKDFYKAQILTRLFDNPSEVGAVFPRPFGVFYTN
;
A
#
# COMPACT_ATOMS: atom_id res chain seq x y z
N THR A 1 9.34 -16.58 0.03
CA THR A 1 8.83 -15.50 0.91
C THR A 1 8.17 -16.05 2.16
N ILE A 2 7.07 -16.83 2.08
CA ILE A 2 6.29 -17.34 3.22
C ILE A 2 7.16 -18.05 4.25
N HIS A 3 8.05 -18.96 3.84
CA HIS A 3 8.93 -19.68 4.75
C HIS A 3 9.90 -18.78 5.53
N MET A 4 10.38 -17.70 4.91
CA MET A 4 11.26 -16.72 5.56
C MET A 4 10.49 -15.91 6.59
N LEU A 5 9.33 -15.39 6.21
CA LEU A 5 8.46 -14.60 7.08
C LEU A 5 8.05 -15.39 8.32
N ARG A 6 7.49 -16.58 8.13
CA ARG A 6 7.06 -17.47 9.22
C ARG A 6 8.19 -17.89 10.17
N ARG A 7 9.43 -18.02 9.66
CA ARG A 7 10.61 -18.36 10.48
C ARG A 7 11.25 -17.15 11.12
N ASN A 8 10.80 -15.98 10.76
CA ASN A 8 11.30 -14.69 11.24
C ASN A 8 12.83 -14.57 11.18
N LEU A 9 13.42 -14.96 10.05
CA LEU A 9 14.85 -14.82 9.83
C LEU A 9 15.23 -13.34 9.81
N ASN A 10 16.39 -12.97 10.34
CA ASN A 10 16.84 -11.57 10.34
C ASN A 10 17.33 -11.17 8.93
N VAL A 11 16.37 -10.85 8.04
CA VAL A 11 16.62 -10.46 6.65
C VAL A 11 15.61 -9.41 6.18
N ASN A 12 16.06 -8.52 5.31
CA ASN A 12 15.22 -7.54 4.65
C ASN A 12 14.71 -8.09 3.32
N PHE A 13 13.40 -8.21 3.17
CA PHE A 13 12.73 -8.66 1.96
C PHE A 13 12.10 -7.46 1.25
N LEU A 14 12.82 -6.90 0.26
CA LEU A 14 12.37 -5.74 -0.54
C LEU A 14 11.72 -6.23 -1.83
N VAL A 15 10.44 -5.92 -2.01
CA VAL A 15 9.67 -6.28 -3.21
C VAL A 15 9.50 -5.04 -4.08
N PHE A 16 10.20 -4.99 -5.20
CA PHE A 16 10.00 -3.95 -6.22
C PHE A 16 8.80 -4.34 -7.08
N ASN A 17 7.68 -3.69 -6.83
CA ASN A 17 6.42 -3.95 -7.52
C ASN A 17 6.18 -2.89 -8.60
N ASN A 18 6.35 -3.28 -9.87
CA ASN A 18 6.08 -2.43 -11.03
C ASN A 18 4.86 -2.89 -11.85
N GLN A 19 4.10 -3.85 -11.33
CA GLN A 19 2.89 -4.41 -11.94
C GLN A 19 3.10 -4.97 -13.37
N ILE A 20 4.34 -5.35 -13.73
CA ILE A 20 4.65 -5.90 -15.05
C ILE A 20 5.86 -6.82 -14.97
N TYR A 21 5.95 -7.83 -15.81
CA TYR A 21 7.17 -8.60 -16.02
C TYR A 21 8.04 -7.92 -17.08
N GLY A 22 9.06 -7.15 -16.65
CA GLY A 22 9.95 -6.43 -17.53
C GLY A 22 10.92 -7.34 -18.27
N LEU A 23 11.48 -8.35 -17.59
CA LEU A 23 12.45 -9.29 -18.19
C LEU A 23 11.89 -10.01 -19.43
N THR A 24 10.62 -10.40 -19.38
CA THR A 24 9.91 -11.10 -20.46
C THR A 24 9.27 -10.15 -21.46
N LYS A 25 9.65 -8.88 -21.45
CA LYS A 25 9.23 -7.83 -22.41
C LYS A 25 7.75 -7.43 -22.30
N GLY A 26 7.23 -7.33 -21.07
CA GLY A 26 5.95 -6.67 -20.79
C GLY A 26 4.75 -7.62 -20.69
N GLN A 27 4.91 -8.81 -20.14
CA GLN A 27 3.79 -9.63 -19.71
C GLN A 27 3.16 -9.08 -18.44
N TYR A 28 1.85 -9.26 -18.26
CA TYR A 28 1.22 -8.90 -17.01
C TYR A 28 1.75 -9.77 -15.85
N SER A 29 1.91 -9.17 -14.68
CA SER A 29 2.37 -9.81 -13.46
C SER A 29 1.18 -10.14 -12.54
N PRO A 30 1.35 -10.94 -11.49
CA PRO A 30 0.28 -11.21 -10.53
C PRO A 30 -0.28 -9.94 -9.86
N THR A 31 0.49 -8.84 -9.83
CA THR A 31 0.06 -7.56 -9.26
C THR A 31 -0.50 -6.58 -10.28
N SER A 32 -0.56 -6.96 -11.57
CA SER A 32 -1.16 -6.14 -12.61
C SER A 32 -2.66 -5.95 -12.37
N GLU A 33 -3.17 -4.81 -12.79
CA GLU A 33 -4.60 -4.50 -12.68
C GLU A 33 -5.46 -5.42 -13.56
N VAL A 34 -6.70 -5.62 -13.16
CA VAL A 34 -7.69 -6.32 -14.00
C VAL A 34 -7.82 -5.60 -15.34
N ASN A 35 -7.96 -6.35 -16.41
CA ASN A 35 -8.02 -5.86 -17.78
C ASN A 35 -6.71 -5.22 -18.31
N LYS A 36 -5.56 -5.44 -17.64
CA LYS A 36 -4.27 -4.97 -18.17
C LYS A 36 -3.97 -5.62 -19.51
N ILE A 37 -3.99 -4.81 -20.56
CA ILE A 37 -3.65 -5.23 -21.92
C ILE A 37 -2.14 -5.26 -22.08
N THR A 38 -1.61 -6.37 -22.60
CA THR A 38 -0.20 -6.54 -22.95
C THR A 38 -0.09 -7.24 -24.30
N LYS A 39 1.10 -7.27 -24.88
CA LYS A 39 1.33 -7.97 -26.16
C LYS A 39 0.99 -9.45 -26.09
N SER A 40 1.23 -10.09 -24.94
CA SER A 40 0.91 -11.51 -24.72
C SER A 40 -0.53 -11.75 -24.25
N SER A 41 -1.24 -10.71 -23.86
CA SER A 41 -2.62 -10.78 -23.35
C SER A 41 -3.45 -9.63 -23.93
N PRO A 42 -3.76 -9.68 -25.24
CA PRO A 42 -4.48 -8.60 -25.92
C PRO A 42 -5.93 -8.45 -25.47
N GLN A 43 -6.50 -9.48 -24.83
CA GLN A 43 -7.84 -9.47 -24.23
C GLN A 43 -7.85 -8.83 -22.82
N GLY A 44 -6.68 -8.49 -22.29
CA GLY A 44 -6.51 -8.04 -20.92
C GLY A 44 -6.31 -9.19 -19.92
N SER A 45 -5.82 -8.86 -18.72
CA SER A 45 -5.71 -9.79 -17.59
C SER A 45 -7.08 -9.99 -16.95
N ILE A 46 -7.39 -11.23 -16.56
CA ILE A 46 -8.66 -11.58 -15.88
C ILE A 46 -8.47 -11.79 -14.38
N ASP A 47 -7.24 -11.88 -13.91
CA ASP A 47 -6.92 -12.15 -12.52
C ASP A 47 -7.07 -10.88 -11.67
N HIS A 48 -7.56 -11.04 -10.44
CA HIS A 48 -7.51 -9.96 -9.45
C HIS A 48 -6.07 -9.70 -9.02
N PRO A 49 -5.67 -8.43 -8.86
CA PRO A 49 -4.33 -8.09 -8.43
C PRO A 49 -3.98 -8.73 -7.10
N PHE A 50 -2.86 -9.43 -7.08
CA PHE A 50 -2.32 -10.03 -5.87
C PHE A 50 -1.84 -8.93 -4.90
N ASN A 51 -2.14 -9.11 -3.60
CA ASN A 51 -1.75 -8.17 -2.55
C ASN A 51 -0.56 -8.71 -1.74
N PRO A 52 0.68 -8.28 -2.04
CA PRO A 52 1.89 -8.82 -1.38
C PRO A 52 1.94 -8.50 0.12
N ALA A 53 1.50 -7.31 0.54
CA ALA A 53 1.50 -6.90 1.94
C ALA A 53 0.51 -7.73 2.77
N ALA A 54 -0.68 -8.02 2.22
CA ALA A 54 -1.66 -8.88 2.89
C ALA A 54 -1.16 -10.34 3.01
N LEU A 55 -0.45 -10.85 2.00
CA LEU A 55 0.21 -12.15 2.10
C LEU A 55 1.27 -12.16 3.19
N ALA A 56 2.09 -11.13 3.27
CA ALA A 56 3.15 -11.04 4.28
C ALA A 56 2.58 -11.09 5.69
N LEU A 57 1.51 -10.32 5.97
CA LEU A 57 0.80 -10.42 7.26
C LEU A 57 0.15 -11.78 7.47
N GLY A 58 -0.44 -12.37 6.43
CA GLY A 58 -1.00 -13.73 6.52
C GLY A 58 0.03 -14.84 6.73
N ALA A 59 1.31 -14.55 6.52
CA ALA A 59 2.45 -15.41 6.82
C ALA A 59 3.14 -15.06 8.15
N ASP A 60 2.47 -14.29 9.02
CA ASP A 60 2.94 -13.84 10.33
C ASP A 60 4.23 -12.99 10.27
N ALA A 61 4.38 -12.16 9.23
CA ALA A 61 5.50 -11.23 9.13
C ALA A 61 5.51 -10.27 10.33
N THR A 62 6.70 -10.04 10.88
CA THR A 62 6.90 -9.18 12.05
C THR A 62 7.21 -7.72 11.70
N PHE A 63 7.41 -7.42 10.43
CA PHE A 63 7.45 -6.06 9.87
C PHE A 63 6.86 -6.07 8.48
N VAL A 64 5.87 -5.21 8.23
CA VAL A 64 5.26 -5.01 6.90
C VAL A 64 5.04 -3.54 6.63
N GLY A 65 5.53 -3.07 5.49
CA GLY A 65 5.36 -1.70 5.06
C GLY A 65 5.26 -1.54 3.55
N ARG A 66 4.91 -0.32 3.12
CA ARG A 66 4.88 0.07 1.70
C ARG A 66 5.44 1.46 1.49
N THR A 67 6.14 1.63 0.40
CA THR A 67 6.68 2.90 -0.07
C THR A 67 6.68 2.97 -1.59
N MET A 68 7.25 4.02 -2.18
CA MET A 68 7.38 4.18 -3.62
C MET A 68 8.71 4.83 -4.01
N ASP A 69 9.18 4.54 -5.21
CA ASP A 69 10.45 5.06 -5.77
C ASP A 69 10.41 6.59 -6.03
N ARG A 70 9.22 7.14 -6.28
CA ARG A 70 9.00 8.57 -6.55
C ARG A 70 8.96 9.45 -5.29
N ASP A 71 9.06 8.84 -4.10
CA ASP A 71 9.26 9.54 -2.83
C ASP A 71 10.55 9.04 -2.14
N PRO A 72 11.73 9.53 -2.58
CA PRO A 72 13.02 9.05 -2.07
C PRO A 72 13.19 9.25 -0.56
N LYS A 73 12.64 10.32 0.01
CA LYS A 73 12.74 10.58 1.44
C LYS A 73 11.96 9.58 2.26
N HIS A 74 10.71 9.34 1.88
CA HIS A 74 9.88 8.32 2.52
C HIS A 74 10.49 6.93 2.34
N MET A 75 10.98 6.60 1.14
CA MET A 75 11.62 5.31 0.85
C MET A 75 12.87 5.08 1.73
N GLN A 76 13.74 6.09 1.86
CA GLN A 76 14.92 6.00 2.74
C GLN A 76 14.52 5.74 4.20
N THR A 77 13.49 6.43 4.69
CA THR A 77 12.95 6.21 6.05
C THR A 77 12.43 4.79 6.20
N MET A 78 11.68 4.28 5.24
CA MET A 78 11.11 2.93 5.29
C MET A 78 12.19 1.84 5.23
N ILE A 79 13.21 2.01 4.38
CA ILE A 79 14.34 1.08 4.30
C ILE A 79 15.15 1.08 5.62
N ALA A 80 15.42 2.25 6.19
CA ALA A 80 16.12 2.35 7.46
C ALA A 80 15.34 1.68 8.61
N ARG A 81 14.01 1.84 8.64
CA ARG A 81 13.16 1.18 9.62
C ARG A 81 13.11 -0.34 9.42
N ALA A 82 13.08 -0.79 8.18
CA ALA A 82 13.14 -2.22 7.84
C ALA A 82 14.46 -2.85 8.28
N GLU A 83 15.57 -2.13 8.12
CA GLU A 83 16.91 -2.58 8.54
C GLU A 83 17.06 -2.64 10.07
N GLN A 84 16.48 -1.70 10.79
CA GLN A 84 16.50 -1.68 12.27
C GLN A 84 15.65 -2.77 12.91
N HIS A 85 14.72 -3.34 12.17
CA HIS A 85 13.84 -4.39 12.68
C HIS A 85 14.61 -5.69 12.92
N GLN A 86 14.39 -6.32 14.08
CA GLN A 86 15.00 -7.62 14.41
C GLN A 86 14.04 -8.74 14.00
N GLY A 87 14.33 -9.35 12.86
CA GLY A 87 13.50 -10.36 12.23
C GLY A 87 13.36 -10.14 10.73
N THR A 88 12.36 -10.77 10.10
CA THR A 88 12.13 -10.59 8.67
C THR A 88 11.29 -9.34 8.43
N SER A 89 11.88 -8.33 7.80
CA SER A 89 11.13 -7.20 7.29
C SER A 89 10.63 -7.47 5.87
N PHE A 90 9.38 -7.09 5.60
CA PHE A 90 8.76 -7.10 4.29
C PHE A 90 8.38 -5.68 3.88
N LEU A 91 9.06 -5.14 2.89
CA LEU A 91 8.81 -3.80 2.37
C LEU A 91 8.46 -3.87 0.89
N GLU A 92 7.22 -3.50 0.54
CA GLU A 92 6.78 -3.35 -0.83
C GLU A 92 7.13 -1.94 -1.33
N ILE A 93 7.85 -1.87 -2.45
CA ILE A 93 8.27 -0.62 -3.09
C ILE A 93 7.58 -0.51 -4.44
N TYR A 94 6.64 0.41 -4.58
CA TYR A 94 6.05 0.72 -5.88
C TYR A 94 7.09 1.39 -6.75
N GLN A 95 7.31 0.81 -7.92
CA GLN A 95 8.32 1.27 -8.87
C GLN A 95 7.71 1.49 -10.24
N ASN A 96 7.99 2.64 -10.84
CA ASN A 96 7.62 2.87 -12.22
C ASN A 96 8.49 2.03 -13.17
N CYS A 97 7.86 1.41 -14.17
CA CYS A 97 8.57 0.77 -15.28
C CYS A 97 8.39 1.60 -16.55
N ASN A 98 9.31 2.51 -16.81
CA ASN A 98 9.24 3.47 -17.93
C ASN A 98 9.28 2.86 -19.34
N ILE A 99 9.46 1.53 -19.45
CA ILE A 99 9.52 0.83 -20.74
C ILE A 99 8.24 0.03 -21.01
N PHE A 100 7.73 -0.68 -20.01
CA PHE A 100 6.62 -1.63 -20.21
C PHE A 100 5.35 -1.27 -19.44
N ASN A 101 5.43 -0.38 -18.45
CA ASN A 101 4.29 0.02 -17.62
C ASN A 101 4.48 1.45 -17.09
N ASP A 102 4.80 2.38 -17.98
CA ASP A 102 5.01 3.77 -17.60
C ASP A 102 3.71 4.40 -17.09
N GLY A 103 3.82 5.17 -16.03
CA GLY A 103 2.68 5.82 -15.40
C GLY A 103 1.81 4.93 -14.50
N ALA A 104 2.18 3.66 -14.24
CA ALA A 104 1.36 2.73 -13.44
C ALA A 104 0.93 3.27 -12.07
N PHE A 105 1.74 4.14 -11.46
CA PHE A 105 1.51 4.69 -10.14
C PHE A 105 1.38 6.22 -10.12
N GLU A 106 1.13 6.85 -11.28
CA GLU A 106 1.01 8.32 -11.39
C GLU A 106 0.00 8.90 -10.40
N VAL A 107 -1.12 8.24 -10.20
CA VAL A 107 -2.18 8.65 -9.29
C VAL A 107 -1.68 8.89 -7.85
N PHE A 108 -0.61 8.21 -7.43
CA PHE A 108 0.01 8.36 -6.11
C PHE A 108 1.21 9.31 -6.10
N THR A 109 1.68 9.78 -7.26
CA THR A 109 2.89 10.58 -7.39
C THR A 109 2.64 12.00 -7.87
N GLU A 110 1.59 12.20 -8.66
CA GLU A 110 1.20 13.51 -9.19
C GLU A 110 0.65 14.42 -8.09
N LYS A 111 1.04 15.70 -8.11
CA LYS A 111 0.66 16.69 -7.07
C LYS A 111 -0.85 16.85 -6.93
N SER A 112 -1.58 16.71 -8.03
CA SER A 112 -3.03 16.89 -8.08
C SER A 112 -3.83 15.72 -7.49
N THR A 113 -3.24 14.52 -7.45
CA THR A 113 -3.97 13.28 -7.12
C THR A 113 -3.42 12.56 -5.90
N LYS A 114 -2.11 12.66 -5.62
CA LYS A 114 -1.46 11.90 -4.56
C LYS A 114 -2.06 12.11 -3.16
N GLN A 115 -2.54 13.31 -2.87
CA GLN A 115 -3.12 13.64 -1.56
C GLN A 115 -4.52 13.04 -1.36
N VAL A 116 -5.23 12.77 -2.47
CA VAL A 116 -6.57 12.17 -2.45
C VAL A 116 -6.49 10.65 -2.46
N HIS A 117 -5.53 10.08 -3.18
CA HIS A 117 -5.42 8.64 -3.40
C HIS A 117 -4.33 7.95 -2.57
N GLY A 118 -3.41 8.71 -1.97
CA GLY A 118 -2.39 8.20 -1.06
C GLY A 118 -2.71 8.54 0.40
N LEU A 119 -2.50 7.57 1.30
CA LEU A 119 -2.63 7.72 2.74
C LEU A 119 -1.29 7.37 3.39
N TYR A 120 -0.57 8.36 3.86
CA TYR A 120 0.68 8.15 4.58
C TYR A 120 0.38 7.90 6.05
N VAL A 121 0.67 6.68 6.51
CA VAL A 121 0.40 6.27 7.90
C VAL A 121 1.63 6.47 8.77
N GLU A 122 1.42 7.00 9.96
CA GLU A 122 2.45 7.24 10.96
C GLU A 122 1.95 6.77 12.34
N GLN A 123 2.85 6.17 13.13
CA GLN A 123 2.52 5.72 14.49
C GLN A 123 1.87 6.82 15.32
N GLY A 124 0.71 6.54 15.91
CA GLY A 124 -0.02 7.43 16.79
C GLY A 124 -0.74 8.60 16.10
N LYS A 125 -0.78 8.63 14.76
CA LYS A 125 -1.48 9.66 14.00
C LYS A 125 -2.83 9.19 13.51
N PRO A 126 -3.83 10.10 13.41
CA PRO A 126 -5.11 9.79 12.80
C PRO A 126 -4.95 9.53 11.30
N LEU A 127 -5.71 8.60 10.77
CA LEU A 127 -5.73 8.31 9.33
C LEU A 127 -6.51 9.39 8.60
N THR A 128 -5.83 10.45 8.21
CA THR A 128 -6.39 11.60 7.47
C THR A 128 -5.72 11.74 6.12
N PHE A 129 -6.45 12.20 5.12
CA PHE A 129 -5.98 12.41 3.75
C PHE A 129 -6.80 13.48 3.05
N GLY A 130 -6.50 13.77 1.79
CA GLY A 130 -7.05 14.89 1.04
C GLY A 130 -6.10 16.06 0.99
N ALA A 131 -6.36 17.02 0.10
CA ALA A 131 -5.46 18.16 -0.16
C ALA A 131 -5.20 19.01 1.10
N ASN A 132 -6.19 19.11 1.99
CA ASN A 132 -6.13 19.88 3.23
C ASN A 132 -6.38 18.98 4.47
N GLY A 133 -6.29 17.64 4.33
CA GLY A 133 -6.64 16.72 5.40
C GLY A 133 -8.13 16.69 5.73
N GLU A 134 -8.97 17.02 4.75
CA GLU A 134 -10.43 17.14 4.90
C GLU A 134 -11.17 15.80 4.98
N LYS A 135 -10.46 14.69 4.75
CA LYS A 135 -11.03 13.33 4.81
C LYS A 135 -10.31 12.49 5.84
N GLY A 136 -11.02 11.55 6.42
CA GLY A 136 -10.44 10.61 7.36
C GLY A 136 -11.09 9.24 7.30
N ILE A 137 -10.39 8.25 7.86
CA ILE A 137 -10.89 6.89 8.00
C ILE A 137 -11.23 6.65 9.47
N ARG A 138 -12.46 6.24 9.74
CA ARG A 138 -12.93 5.80 11.06
C ARG A 138 -13.58 4.42 10.97
N PHE A 139 -13.84 3.81 12.09
CA PHE A 139 -14.66 2.60 12.14
C PHE A 139 -16.12 2.93 12.45
N ASP A 140 -17.03 2.40 11.64
CA ASP A 140 -18.44 2.25 12.00
C ASP A 140 -18.63 0.84 12.59
N GLY A 141 -18.53 0.75 13.91
CA GLY A 141 -18.42 -0.54 14.57
C GLY A 141 -17.13 -1.27 14.18
N ILE A 142 -17.21 -2.23 13.25
CA ILE A 142 -16.07 -3.03 12.79
C ILE A 142 -15.64 -2.71 11.34
N ARG A 143 -16.40 -1.89 10.61
CA ARG A 143 -16.11 -1.57 9.22
C ARG A 143 -15.41 -0.22 9.12
N PRO A 144 -14.31 -0.12 8.36
CA PRO A 144 -13.74 1.17 8.03
C PRO A 144 -14.69 1.93 7.09
N GLU A 145 -14.80 3.23 7.30
CA GLU A 145 -15.50 4.15 6.41
C GLU A 145 -14.70 5.43 6.21
N VAL A 146 -14.85 6.04 5.05
CA VAL A 146 -14.30 7.37 4.76
C VAL A 146 -15.33 8.41 5.11
N VAL A 147 -14.92 9.43 5.89
CA VAL A 147 -15.78 10.53 6.30
C VAL A 147 -15.14 11.88 6.03
N GLU A 148 -15.97 12.92 5.89
CA GLU A 148 -15.53 14.31 5.83
C GLU A 148 -15.27 14.82 7.25
N ILE A 149 -14.08 15.42 7.46
CA ILE A 149 -13.71 16.08 8.70
C ILE A 149 -14.23 17.52 8.66
N GLY A 150 -14.94 17.92 9.71
CA GLY A 150 -15.52 19.28 9.77
C GLY A 150 -16.76 19.36 10.67
N SER A 151 -17.95 19.26 10.08
CA SER A 151 -19.18 19.55 10.83
C SER A 151 -19.60 18.46 11.80
N LYS A 152 -19.49 17.18 11.42
CA LYS A 152 -19.94 16.03 12.24
C LYS A 152 -18.79 15.29 12.91
N TYR A 153 -17.65 15.21 12.24
CA TYR A 153 -16.48 14.46 12.70
C TYR A 153 -15.26 15.37 12.79
N SER A 154 -14.43 15.14 13.79
CA SER A 154 -13.13 15.77 14.00
C SER A 154 -11.99 14.79 13.70
N ALA A 155 -10.75 15.26 13.70
CA ALA A 155 -9.59 14.38 13.57
C ALA A 155 -9.48 13.34 14.70
N ASP A 156 -10.01 13.67 15.89
CA ASP A 156 -9.98 12.77 17.05
C ASP A 156 -10.96 11.58 16.92
N ASP A 157 -11.93 11.68 16.01
CA ASP A 157 -12.86 10.58 15.71
C ASP A 157 -12.27 9.58 14.72
N MET A 158 -11.12 9.88 14.13
CA MET A 158 -10.51 9.04 13.12
C MET A 158 -9.75 7.86 13.76
N TRP A 159 -9.59 6.82 12.98
CA TRP A 159 -8.74 5.70 13.35
C TRP A 159 -7.31 6.18 13.59
N ILE A 160 -6.80 6.01 14.81
CA ILE A 160 -5.41 6.26 15.16
C ILE A 160 -4.59 5.05 14.74
N HIS A 161 -3.57 5.28 13.92
CA HIS A 161 -2.67 4.23 13.47
C HIS A 161 -1.81 3.72 14.62
N ASP A 162 -1.84 2.41 14.83
CA ASP A 162 -0.96 1.72 15.76
C ASP A 162 -0.25 0.58 15.02
N GLU A 163 1.04 0.73 14.85
CA GLU A 163 1.88 -0.24 14.16
C GLU A 163 2.00 -1.58 14.91
N LYS A 164 1.58 -1.65 16.17
CA LYS A 164 1.54 -2.88 16.98
C LYS A 164 0.21 -3.62 16.86
N ASP A 165 -0.81 -3.01 16.28
CA ASP A 165 -2.13 -3.62 16.13
C ASP A 165 -2.19 -4.49 14.86
N PHE A 166 -1.91 -5.77 15.04
CA PHE A 166 -1.91 -6.76 13.93
C PHE A 166 -3.26 -6.86 13.22
N TYR A 167 -4.37 -6.79 13.95
CA TYR A 167 -5.71 -6.92 13.35
C TYR A 167 -6.06 -5.71 12.49
N LYS A 168 -5.75 -4.52 12.96
CA LYS A 168 -5.92 -3.29 12.17
C LYS A 168 -4.99 -3.26 10.97
N ALA A 169 -3.76 -3.77 11.09
CA ALA A 169 -2.84 -3.90 9.96
C ALA A 169 -3.42 -4.79 8.85
N GLN A 170 -4.12 -5.88 9.18
CA GLN A 170 -4.82 -6.72 8.20
C GLN A 170 -5.88 -5.93 7.42
N ILE A 171 -6.63 -5.07 8.10
CA ILE A 171 -7.62 -4.21 7.47
C ILE A 171 -6.91 -3.17 6.60
N LEU A 172 -5.89 -2.49 7.15
CA LEU A 172 -5.15 -1.42 6.49
C LEU A 172 -4.56 -1.86 5.14
N THR A 173 -3.97 -3.06 5.07
CA THR A 173 -3.41 -3.56 3.81
C THR A 173 -4.44 -3.80 2.72
N ARG A 174 -5.72 -3.86 3.06
CA ARG A 174 -6.84 -4.08 2.15
C ARG A 174 -7.64 -2.83 1.84
N LEU A 175 -7.35 -1.71 2.52
CA LEU A 175 -7.96 -0.42 2.22
C LEU A 175 -7.37 0.11 0.92
N PHE A 176 -8.12 -0.03 -0.14
CA PHE A 176 -7.81 0.57 -1.42
C PHE A 176 -8.93 0.29 -2.42
N ASP A 177 -9.46 1.35 -2.97
CA ASP A 177 -10.30 1.27 -4.15
C ASP A 177 -9.49 1.68 -5.38
N ASN A 178 -9.76 1.04 -6.52
CA ASN A 178 -9.17 1.49 -7.77
C ASN A 178 -9.73 2.88 -8.12
N PRO A 179 -8.89 3.91 -8.24
CA PRO A 179 -9.37 5.28 -8.50
C PRO A 179 -10.18 5.42 -9.79
N SER A 180 -10.05 4.47 -10.72
CA SER A 180 -10.81 4.45 -11.98
C SER A 180 -12.24 3.90 -11.82
N GLU A 181 -12.56 3.29 -10.67
CA GLU A 181 -13.89 2.71 -10.42
C GLU A 181 -14.86 3.75 -9.87
N VAL A 182 -16.11 3.65 -10.29
CA VAL A 182 -17.17 4.52 -9.78
C VAL A 182 -17.42 4.22 -8.31
N GLY A 183 -17.35 5.25 -7.46
CA GLY A 183 -17.54 5.12 -6.02
C GLY A 183 -16.26 4.74 -5.24
N ALA A 184 -15.09 4.77 -5.88
CA ALA A 184 -13.81 4.61 -5.20
C ALA A 184 -13.61 5.68 -4.13
N VAL A 185 -13.44 5.28 -2.87
CA VAL A 185 -13.33 6.21 -1.73
C VAL A 185 -12.08 5.97 -0.87
N PHE A 186 -11.58 4.74 -0.80
CA PHE A 186 -10.42 4.40 0.04
C PHE A 186 -9.10 4.70 -0.66
N PRO A 187 -8.22 5.50 -0.02
CA PRO A 187 -6.87 5.75 -0.52
C PRO A 187 -5.95 4.54 -0.32
N ARG A 188 -4.84 4.50 -1.06
CA ARG A 188 -3.78 3.49 -0.89
C ARG A 188 -2.89 3.86 0.29
N PRO A 189 -2.74 2.98 1.31
CA PRO A 189 -1.84 3.23 2.43
C PRO A 189 -0.36 3.07 2.06
N PHE A 190 0.48 3.98 2.60
CA PHE A 190 1.94 3.98 2.56
C PHE A 190 2.49 4.22 3.96
N GLY A 191 3.56 3.54 4.34
CA GLY A 191 4.17 3.60 5.66
C GLY A 191 4.39 2.20 6.23
N VAL A 192 4.67 2.12 7.54
CA VAL A 192 4.74 0.84 8.26
C VAL A 192 3.34 0.46 8.69
N PHE A 193 2.86 -0.69 8.24
CA PHE A 193 1.53 -1.20 8.59
C PHE A 193 1.54 -1.96 9.90
N TYR A 194 2.61 -2.74 10.10
CA TYR A 194 2.83 -3.55 11.29
C TYR A 194 4.31 -3.67 11.59
N THR A 195 4.66 -3.59 12.88
CA THR A 195 5.98 -3.98 13.40
C THR A 195 5.81 -4.56 14.81
N ASN A 196 6.43 -5.71 15.06
CA ASN A 196 6.41 -6.37 16.38
C ASN A 196 7.60 -5.96 17.23
#